data_b65680caf3d4593aed52f054a28c87d6
#
_entry.id   b65680caf3d4593aed52f054a28c87d6
#
_cell.length_a   1.000
_cell.length_b   1.000
_cell.length_c   1.000
_cell.angle_alpha   90.00
_cell.angle_beta   90.00
_cell.angle_gamma   90.00
#
_symmetry.space_group_name_H-M   'P 1'
#
loop_
_entity.id
_entity.type
_entity.pdbx_description
1 polymer ?
#
loop_
_entity_poly.entity_id
_entity_poly.type
_entity_poly.pdbx_seq_one_letter_code
_entity_poly.pdbx_strand_id
1 'polypeptide(L)'
;MATDTYGVGYNSNTIEGRYNQYARNRELFLERGRECTQYTIPTLIPEEGHSATSRYYTPFQGIGARGVNNLASKLLLTLLPPNAPFFRFSIDNFILKDMEGDENLKTEIDRGLVEVEKAVMEDIEISSDRVALFECLKHLIVGGNCLLFVSKEGLRVFPLDRYVCKRDPMGNVLEIITKETININVLPENIREVIYKTNKPEDIGDKTCDLYTCVKRIKNKFEVIQEVKGVEIPESAGSYPVDKTPYMALRMIRVDGENYGRSYCEEYLGDLKSLENLTKAIVEGSSASAKTLFLISPNGTTRARALAQSENGAIIEGNASDVSVLQVSKFADFRVAQETMAKIEQRLSYAFLLNASVIRDSERTTAEEVKMTAEELQASLGGIYGILSQEFQLPFVRRKIAILEKGGRLPKLPKNVVRPKIVTGLEALGRGNDRNRLVQFLQTLAGTLGQETIGQYVNVSEAIVRLATADGIEVKGLIKSPEELQAEVEQQQRQQLEMEQAQAVTSAGENIASNIPPKTVGETLKHMQQS
;
A
#
# COMPACT_ATOMS: atom_id res chain seq x y z
N MET A 1 -35.26 22.01 -19.37
CA MET A 1 -34.02 22.35 -20.08
C MET A 1 -33.40 23.52 -19.32
N ALA A 2 -32.38 23.28 -18.52
CA ALA A 2 -31.61 24.35 -17.90
C ALA A 2 -30.57 24.79 -18.94
N THR A 3 -30.74 25.96 -19.49
CA THR A 3 -29.75 26.58 -20.39
C THR A 3 -28.70 27.25 -19.53
N ASP A 4 -27.54 26.61 -19.45
CA ASP A 4 -26.35 27.22 -18.86
C ASP A 4 -25.73 28.24 -19.82
N THR A 5 -25.08 29.24 -19.26
CA THR A 5 -24.58 30.49 -19.83
C THR A 5 -23.57 30.38 -20.99
N TYR A 6 -23.28 29.19 -21.48
CA TYR A 6 -22.34 28.92 -22.58
C TYR A 6 -22.89 27.97 -23.69
N GLY A 7 -24.16 27.96 -23.94
CA GLY A 7 -24.75 27.59 -25.25
C GLY A 7 -24.45 26.20 -25.89
N VAL A 8 -23.75 25.31 -25.26
CA VAL A 8 -23.50 23.95 -25.76
C VAL A 8 -24.39 22.97 -24.99
N GLY A 9 -25.53 22.63 -25.57
CA GLY A 9 -26.43 21.61 -25.07
C GLY A 9 -25.80 20.22 -25.25
N TYR A 10 -25.23 19.65 -24.19
CA TYR A 10 -24.79 18.26 -24.20
C TYR A 10 -26.00 17.33 -24.18
N ASN A 11 -25.98 16.32 -25.03
CA ASN A 11 -26.99 15.28 -25.02
C ASN A 11 -26.78 14.39 -23.77
N SER A 12 -27.51 14.64 -22.68
CA SER A 12 -27.42 13.89 -21.42
C SER A 12 -27.78 12.40 -21.55
N ASN A 13 -28.24 11.98 -22.73
CA ASN A 13 -28.59 10.58 -23.01
C ASN A 13 -27.37 9.72 -23.37
N THR A 14 -26.26 10.32 -23.81
CA THR A 14 -25.01 9.61 -24.13
C THR A 14 -24.08 9.55 -22.93
N ILE A 15 -23.18 8.56 -22.88
CA ILE A 15 -22.15 8.44 -21.83
C ILE A 15 -21.17 9.61 -21.92
N GLU A 16 -20.77 9.97 -23.13
CA GLU A 16 -19.93 11.15 -23.40
C GLU A 16 -20.58 12.43 -22.89
N GLY A 17 -21.87 12.65 -23.14
CA GLY A 17 -22.58 13.83 -22.67
C GLY A 17 -22.62 13.93 -21.13
N ARG A 18 -22.85 12.80 -20.44
CA ARG A 18 -22.77 12.73 -18.98
C ARG A 18 -21.35 12.95 -18.45
N TYR A 19 -20.32 12.37 -19.11
CA TYR A 19 -18.94 12.62 -18.77
C TYR A 19 -18.62 14.12 -18.81
N ASN A 20 -18.95 14.80 -19.87
CA ASN A 20 -18.69 16.22 -20.04
C ASN A 20 -19.45 17.09 -19.01
N GLN A 21 -20.66 16.69 -18.62
CA GLN A 21 -21.41 17.34 -17.55
C GLN A 21 -20.72 17.18 -16.20
N TYR A 22 -20.25 15.97 -15.87
CA TYR A 22 -19.56 15.72 -14.58
C TYR A 22 -18.14 16.29 -14.56
N ALA A 23 -17.47 16.39 -15.72
CA ALA A 23 -16.15 16.99 -15.84
C ALA A 23 -16.13 18.45 -15.38
N ARG A 24 -17.21 19.23 -15.63
CA ARG A 24 -17.32 20.60 -15.13
C ARG A 24 -17.29 20.65 -13.59
N ASN A 25 -17.98 19.71 -12.91
CA ASN A 25 -17.97 19.66 -11.44
C ASN A 25 -16.60 19.20 -10.89
N ARG A 26 -15.83 18.45 -11.67
CA ARG A 26 -14.49 18.00 -11.34
C ARG A 26 -13.44 19.10 -11.52
N GLU A 27 -13.69 20.08 -12.41
CA GLU A 27 -12.65 21.00 -12.88
C GLU A 27 -11.94 21.76 -11.75
N LEU A 28 -12.67 22.26 -10.78
CA LEU A 28 -12.08 22.94 -9.61
C LEU A 28 -11.12 22.06 -8.81
N PHE A 29 -11.39 20.76 -8.71
CA PHE A 29 -10.51 19.80 -8.03
C PHE A 29 -9.28 19.48 -8.88
N LEU A 30 -9.45 19.44 -10.19
CA LEU A 30 -8.36 19.21 -11.14
C LEU A 30 -7.40 20.41 -11.18
N GLU A 31 -7.92 21.65 -11.22
CA GLU A 31 -7.13 22.89 -11.17
C GLU A 31 -6.27 22.95 -9.89
N ARG A 32 -6.87 22.67 -8.72
CA ARG A 32 -6.14 22.60 -7.45
C ARG A 32 -5.07 21.51 -7.45
N GLY A 33 -5.40 20.33 -8.00
CA GLY A 33 -4.45 19.25 -8.17
C GLY A 33 -3.27 19.66 -9.06
N ARG A 34 -3.52 20.31 -10.19
CA ARG A 34 -2.49 20.86 -11.09
C ARG A 34 -1.62 21.91 -10.39
N GLU A 35 -2.22 22.79 -9.60
CA GLU A 35 -1.48 23.76 -8.80
C GLU A 35 -0.55 23.07 -7.79
N CYS A 36 -1.02 22.02 -7.11
CA CYS A 36 -0.18 21.22 -6.21
C CYS A 36 0.96 20.50 -6.95
N THR A 37 0.72 20.01 -8.18
CA THR A 37 1.76 19.35 -8.98
C THR A 37 2.90 20.28 -9.33
N GLN A 38 2.64 21.56 -9.60
CA GLN A 38 3.67 22.55 -9.94
C GLN A 38 4.75 22.67 -8.86
N TYR A 39 4.39 22.48 -7.58
CA TYR A 39 5.30 22.58 -6.44
C TYR A 39 5.74 21.23 -5.87
N THR A 40 5.32 20.12 -6.48
CA THR A 40 5.67 18.75 -6.04
C THR A 40 6.22 17.93 -7.20
N ILE A 41 5.36 17.23 -7.94
CA ILE A 41 5.72 16.37 -9.08
C ILE A 41 4.95 16.86 -10.32
N PRO A 42 5.54 17.78 -11.13
CA PRO A 42 4.84 18.43 -12.25
C PRO A 42 4.30 17.49 -13.32
N THR A 43 4.88 16.30 -13.46
CA THR A 43 4.47 15.30 -14.45
C THR A 43 3.22 14.50 -14.05
N LEU A 44 2.75 14.64 -12.80
CA LEU A 44 1.73 13.75 -12.26
C LEU A 44 0.33 14.02 -12.84
N ILE A 45 -0.06 15.32 -12.92
CA ILE A 45 -1.34 15.75 -13.51
C ILE A 45 -1.00 16.85 -14.54
N PRO A 46 -0.76 16.48 -15.79
CA PRO A 46 -0.37 17.46 -16.82
C PRO A 46 -1.51 18.43 -17.13
N GLU A 47 -1.15 19.61 -17.62
CA GLU A 47 -2.11 20.57 -18.13
C GLU A 47 -2.72 20.06 -19.45
N GLU A 48 -3.88 20.59 -19.83
CA GLU A 48 -4.50 20.24 -21.10
C GLU A 48 -3.61 20.63 -22.27
N GLY A 49 -3.50 19.71 -23.24
CA GLY A 49 -2.62 19.92 -24.41
C GLY A 49 -1.15 19.53 -24.20
N HIS A 50 -0.74 19.16 -22.99
CA HIS A 50 0.58 18.60 -22.79
C HIS A 50 0.72 17.23 -23.44
N SER A 51 1.80 17.06 -24.18
CA SER A 51 2.19 15.80 -24.83
C SER A 51 3.46 15.24 -24.19
N ALA A 52 3.86 14.03 -24.59
CA ALA A 52 5.10 13.40 -24.12
C ALA A 52 6.36 14.25 -24.43
N THR A 53 6.28 15.19 -25.39
CA THR A 53 7.37 16.09 -25.78
C THR A 53 7.33 17.44 -25.08
N SER A 54 6.30 17.74 -24.29
CA SER A 54 6.17 19.01 -23.58
C SER A 54 7.18 19.11 -22.42
N ARG A 55 7.72 20.31 -22.22
CA ARG A 55 8.62 20.58 -21.10
C ARG A 55 7.79 20.95 -19.87
N TYR A 56 8.10 20.29 -18.77
CA TYR A 56 7.51 20.60 -17.47
C TYR A 56 8.37 21.62 -16.71
N TYR A 57 7.71 22.45 -15.92
CA TYR A 57 8.38 23.30 -14.94
C TYR A 57 9.11 22.44 -13.93
N THR A 58 10.35 22.78 -13.60
CA THR A 58 11.11 22.11 -12.53
C THR A 58 11.19 23.06 -11.35
N PRO A 59 10.63 22.72 -10.19
CA PRO A 59 10.71 23.56 -9.00
C PRO A 59 12.15 23.78 -8.53
N PHE A 60 12.43 24.97 -7.98
CA PHE A 60 13.72 25.29 -7.37
C PHE A 60 13.91 24.55 -6.04
N GLN A 61 12.83 24.26 -5.32
CA GLN A 61 12.85 23.46 -4.10
C GLN A 61 12.60 21.99 -4.40
N GLY A 62 13.28 21.08 -3.71
CA GLY A 62 13.10 19.63 -3.88
C GLY A 62 12.26 18.95 -2.79
N ILE A 63 11.85 19.71 -1.76
CA ILE A 63 11.18 19.12 -0.60
C ILE A 63 9.77 18.61 -0.92
N GLY A 64 9.07 19.27 -1.84
CA GLY A 64 7.73 18.85 -2.28
C GLY A 64 7.76 17.47 -2.92
N ALA A 65 8.63 17.24 -3.90
CA ALA A 65 8.75 15.94 -4.57
C ALA A 65 9.25 14.85 -3.61
N ARG A 66 10.27 15.16 -2.80
CA ARG A 66 10.81 14.23 -1.80
C ARG A 66 9.76 13.87 -0.74
N GLY A 67 8.98 14.86 -0.29
CA GLY A 67 7.91 14.68 0.69
C GLY A 67 6.82 13.76 0.18
N VAL A 68 6.31 13.99 -1.04
CA VAL A 68 5.28 13.15 -1.67
C VAL A 68 5.77 11.70 -1.82
N ASN A 69 6.98 11.49 -2.32
CA ASN A 69 7.54 10.15 -2.49
C ASN A 69 7.71 9.43 -1.14
N ASN A 70 8.22 10.13 -0.12
CA ASN A 70 8.37 9.56 1.23
C ASN A 70 7.03 9.17 1.85
N LEU A 71 6.05 10.06 1.80
CA LEU A 71 4.71 9.80 2.35
C LEU A 71 4.00 8.67 1.60
N ALA A 72 4.12 8.63 0.25
CA ALA A 72 3.60 7.54 -0.56
C ALA A 72 4.24 6.19 -0.22
N SER A 73 5.57 6.15 -0.02
CA SER A 73 6.28 4.94 0.39
C SER A 73 5.82 4.45 1.76
N LYS A 74 5.70 5.33 2.74
CA LYS A 74 5.22 4.99 4.09
C LYS A 74 3.77 4.48 4.08
N LEU A 75 2.88 5.14 3.33
CA LEU A 75 1.51 4.68 3.15
C LEU A 75 1.45 3.32 2.45
N LEU A 76 2.27 3.10 1.42
CA LEU A 76 2.35 1.80 0.74
C LEU A 76 2.74 0.67 1.70
N LEU A 77 3.80 0.89 2.50
CA LEU A 77 4.27 -0.09 3.49
C LEU A 77 3.19 -0.42 4.53
N THR A 78 2.34 0.54 4.86
CA THR A 78 1.27 0.34 5.85
C THR A 78 0.02 -0.30 5.25
N LEU A 79 -0.34 0.08 4.01
CA LEU A 79 -1.53 -0.45 3.33
C LEU A 79 -1.31 -1.83 2.74
N LEU A 80 -0.14 -2.07 2.14
CA LEU A 80 0.28 -3.36 1.59
C LEU A 80 1.69 -3.72 2.11
N PRO A 81 1.82 -4.13 3.39
CA PRO A 81 3.11 -4.50 3.94
C PRO A 81 3.72 -5.68 3.17
N PRO A 82 5.04 -5.69 2.93
CA PRO A 82 5.72 -6.85 2.35
C PRO A 82 5.75 -7.98 3.38
N ASN A 83 5.52 -9.20 2.92
CA ASN A 83 5.66 -10.43 3.71
C ASN A 83 4.84 -10.47 5.02
N ALA A 84 3.83 -9.60 5.18
CA ALA A 84 2.95 -9.57 6.34
C ALA A 84 1.49 -9.44 5.90
N PRO A 85 0.57 -10.25 6.45
CA PRO A 85 -0.84 -10.14 6.14
C PRO A 85 -1.41 -8.84 6.72
N PHE A 86 -2.13 -8.08 5.89
CA PHE A 86 -2.83 -6.86 6.28
C PHE A 86 -4.34 -7.06 6.47
N PHE A 87 -4.82 -8.26 6.25
CA PHE A 87 -6.21 -8.65 6.47
C PHE A 87 -6.29 -10.05 7.09
N ARG A 88 -7.41 -10.35 7.71
CA ARG A 88 -7.76 -11.68 8.24
C ARG A 88 -9.22 -11.99 7.92
N PHE A 89 -9.54 -13.25 7.82
CA PHE A 89 -10.93 -13.67 7.81
C PHE A 89 -11.45 -13.78 9.24
N SER A 90 -12.65 -13.26 9.44
CA SER A 90 -13.39 -13.40 10.69
C SER A 90 -14.66 -14.21 10.42
N ILE A 91 -14.89 -15.23 11.21
CA ILE A 91 -16.14 -15.96 11.23
C ILE A 91 -17.14 -15.18 12.08
N ASP A 92 -18.40 -15.16 11.67
CA ASP A 92 -19.44 -14.47 12.44
C ASP A 92 -19.62 -15.15 13.80
N ASN A 93 -19.63 -14.37 14.88
CA ASN A 93 -19.74 -14.86 16.26
C ASN A 93 -21.02 -15.67 16.52
N PHE A 94 -22.10 -15.43 15.76
CA PHE A 94 -23.31 -16.23 15.87
C PHE A 94 -23.11 -17.67 15.39
N ILE A 95 -22.36 -17.82 14.29
CA ILE A 95 -22.05 -19.13 13.72
C ILE A 95 -21.04 -19.88 14.59
N LEU A 96 -20.09 -19.16 15.21
CA LEU A 96 -19.18 -19.73 16.21
C LEU A 96 -19.92 -20.30 17.42
N LYS A 97 -21.03 -19.66 17.86
CA LYS A 97 -21.87 -20.18 18.97
C LYS A 97 -22.66 -21.43 18.58
N ASP A 98 -23.16 -21.51 17.35
CA ASP A 98 -23.83 -22.71 16.85
C ASP A 98 -22.87 -23.90 16.68
N MET A 99 -21.56 -23.64 16.65
CA MET A 99 -20.47 -24.61 16.59
C MET A 99 -19.81 -24.86 17.96
N GLU A 100 -20.34 -24.29 19.05
CA GLU A 100 -19.89 -24.56 20.42
C GLU A 100 -20.13 -26.04 20.77
N GLY A 101 -19.17 -26.90 20.53
CA GLY A 101 -19.16 -28.34 20.75
C GLY A 101 -18.21 -29.12 19.87
N ASP A 102 -17.71 -28.54 18.80
CA ASP A 102 -16.74 -29.20 17.90
C ASP A 102 -15.47 -28.35 17.69
N GLU A 103 -14.57 -28.41 18.68
CA GLU A 103 -13.29 -27.68 18.64
C GLU A 103 -12.42 -28.12 17.45
N ASN A 104 -12.54 -29.37 16.99
CA ASN A 104 -11.80 -29.89 15.86
C ASN A 104 -12.26 -29.22 14.55
N LEU A 105 -13.55 -29.07 14.33
CA LEU A 105 -14.13 -28.42 13.17
C LEU A 105 -13.74 -26.94 13.11
N LYS A 106 -13.73 -26.25 14.24
CA LYS A 106 -13.27 -24.86 14.34
C LYS A 106 -11.81 -24.70 13.94
N THR A 107 -10.95 -25.59 14.43
CA THR A 107 -9.52 -25.58 14.11
C THR A 107 -9.27 -25.86 12.62
N GLU A 108 -10.04 -26.75 12.02
CA GLU A 108 -9.94 -27.08 10.60
C GLU A 108 -10.40 -25.90 9.70
N ILE A 109 -11.47 -25.23 10.07
CA ILE A 109 -11.96 -24.03 9.38
C ILE A 109 -10.91 -22.89 9.49
N ASP A 110 -10.37 -22.65 10.68
CA ASP A 110 -9.35 -21.60 10.89
C ASP A 110 -8.10 -21.89 10.06
N ARG A 111 -7.67 -23.14 9.95
CA ARG A 111 -6.57 -23.55 9.05
C ARG A 111 -6.89 -23.25 7.58
N GLY A 112 -8.08 -23.65 7.12
CA GLY A 112 -8.51 -23.38 5.75
C GLY A 112 -8.56 -21.88 5.43
N LEU A 113 -8.98 -21.04 6.38
CA LEU A 113 -8.99 -19.58 6.22
C LEU A 113 -7.55 -19.00 6.13
N VAL A 114 -6.62 -19.53 6.90
CA VAL A 114 -5.19 -19.13 6.82
C VAL A 114 -4.59 -19.48 5.46
N GLU A 115 -4.91 -20.64 4.89
CA GLU A 115 -4.45 -21.02 3.55
C GLU A 115 -5.03 -20.08 2.48
N VAL A 116 -6.29 -19.67 2.61
CA VAL A 116 -6.89 -18.68 1.71
C VAL A 116 -6.23 -17.30 1.85
N GLU A 117 -5.93 -16.85 3.07
CA GLU A 117 -5.19 -15.61 3.32
C GLU A 117 -3.83 -15.64 2.63
N LYS A 118 -3.09 -16.75 2.80
CA LYS A 118 -1.78 -16.95 2.18
C LYS A 118 -1.85 -16.92 0.65
N ALA A 119 -2.80 -17.61 0.04
CA ALA A 119 -2.98 -17.63 -1.41
C ALA A 119 -3.30 -16.25 -1.99
N VAL A 120 -4.11 -15.43 -1.28
CA VAL A 120 -4.40 -14.05 -1.68
C VAL A 120 -3.15 -13.16 -1.55
N MET A 121 -2.36 -13.33 -0.48
CA MET A 121 -1.13 -12.59 -0.29
C MET A 121 -0.09 -12.92 -1.37
N GLU A 122 0.08 -14.20 -1.69
CA GLU A 122 0.96 -14.64 -2.78
C GLU A 122 0.54 -14.04 -4.14
N ASP A 123 -0.75 -13.97 -4.44
CA ASP A 123 -1.24 -13.34 -5.68
C ASP A 123 -0.92 -11.83 -5.72
N ILE A 124 -1.02 -11.14 -4.58
CA ILE A 124 -0.67 -9.72 -4.47
C ILE A 124 0.85 -9.50 -4.63
N GLU A 125 1.68 -10.39 -4.12
CA GLU A 125 3.14 -10.31 -4.24
C GLU A 125 3.63 -10.59 -5.66
N ILE A 126 3.03 -11.56 -6.35
CA ILE A 126 3.37 -11.90 -7.74
C ILE A 126 2.92 -10.79 -8.71
N SER A 127 1.81 -10.12 -8.40
CA SER A 127 1.28 -9.04 -9.25
C SER A 127 2.04 -7.73 -9.04
N SER A 128 2.04 -6.87 -10.08
CA SER A 128 2.63 -5.52 -9.98
C SER A 128 1.76 -4.52 -9.20
N ASP A 129 0.89 -5.01 -8.32
CA ASP A 129 -0.11 -4.20 -7.62
C ASP A 129 0.54 -3.14 -6.73
N ARG A 130 1.68 -3.44 -6.12
CA ARG A 130 2.41 -2.48 -5.26
C ARG A 130 2.92 -1.27 -6.04
N VAL A 131 3.42 -1.48 -7.26
CA VAL A 131 3.92 -0.40 -8.13
C VAL A 131 2.77 0.52 -8.54
N ALA A 132 1.65 -0.06 -8.98
CA ALA A 132 0.46 0.71 -9.35
C ALA A 132 -0.14 1.44 -8.14
N LEU A 133 -0.17 0.81 -6.96
CA LEU A 133 -0.63 1.47 -5.74
C LEU A 133 0.29 2.63 -5.33
N PHE A 134 1.61 2.50 -5.49
CA PHE A 134 2.54 3.60 -5.22
C PHE A 134 2.26 4.82 -6.10
N GLU A 135 2.00 4.59 -7.39
CA GLU A 135 1.57 5.65 -8.31
C GLU A 135 0.23 6.26 -7.88
N CYS A 136 -0.76 5.43 -7.56
CA CYS A 136 -2.06 5.87 -7.05
C CYS A 136 -1.92 6.74 -5.79
N LEU A 137 -1.07 6.35 -4.83
CA LEU A 137 -0.83 7.11 -3.60
C LEU A 137 -0.23 8.49 -3.88
N LYS A 138 0.65 8.63 -4.86
CA LYS A 138 1.12 9.95 -5.29
C LYS A 138 -0.01 10.82 -5.84
N HIS A 139 -0.89 10.26 -6.66
CA HIS A 139 -2.08 10.97 -7.14
C HIS A 139 -3.02 11.37 -6.01
N LEU A 140 -3.19 10.52 -5.00
CA LEU A 140 -4.01 10.83 -3.81
C LEU A 140 -3.40 11.96 -2.99
N ILE A 141 -2.10 11.90 -2.71
CA ILE A 141 -1.41 12.93 -1.90
C ILE A 141 -1.45 14.29 -2.60
N VAL A 142 -1.23 14.33 -3.91
CA VAL A 142 -1.10 15.58 -4.68
C VAL A 142 -2.44 16.07 -5.23
N GLY A 143 -3.26 15.18 -5.81
CA GLY A 143 -4.54 15.52 -6.46
C GLY A 143 -5.77 15.19 -5.62
N GLY A 144 -5.60 14.52 -4.47
CA GLY A 144 -6.68 14.14 -3.57
C GLY A 144 -7.56 12.99 -4.05
N ASN A 145 -7.42 12.56 -5.31
CA ASN A 145 -8.32 11.62 -5.97
C ASN A 145 -7.58 10.69 -6.91
N CYS A 146 -7.99 9.44 -6.95
CA CYS A 146 -7.49 8.46 -7.89
C CYS A 146 -8.54 7.35 -8.10
N LEU A 147 -8.66 6.84 -9.33
CA LEU A 147 -9.49 5.67 -9.61
C LEU A 147 -8.58 4.48 -9.90
N LEU A 148 -8.80 3.38 -9.18
CA LEU A 148 -8.15 2.09 -9.43
C LEU A 148 -9.09 1.15 -10.15
N PHE A 149 -8.55 0.41 -11.11
CA PHE A 149 -9.22 -0.71 -11.77
C PHE A 149 -8.43 -1.99 -11.47
N VAL A 150 -9.11 -2.98 -10.85
CA VAL A 150 -8.51 -4.27 -10.47
C VAL A 150 -8.84 -5.31 -11.53
N SER A 151 -7.90 -5.56 -12.42
CA SER A 151 -7.99 -6.59 -13.45
C SER A 151 -7.46 -7.94 -12.97
N LYS A 152 -7.46 -8.94 -13.82
CA LYS A 152 -6.78 -10.22 -13.59
C LYS A 152 -5.25 -10.10 -13.71
N GLU A 153 -4.79 -9.11 -14.46
CA GLU A 153 -3.37 -8.88 -14.77
C GLU A 153 -2.70 -7.94 -13.75
N GLY A 154 -3.48 -7.32 -12.86
CA GLY A 154 -3.01 -6.39 -11.84
C GLY A 154 -3.85 -5.12 -11.76
N LEU A 155 -3.34 -4.15 -11.02
CA LEU A 155 -3.95 -2.84 -10.82
C LEU A 155 -3.62 -1.89 -11.98
N ARG A 156 -4.62 -1.11 -12.38
CA ARG A 156 -4.46 0.01 -13.31
C ARG A 156 -4.92 1.31 -12.65
N VAL A 157 -4.14 2.36 -12.83
CA VAL A 157 -4.36 3.67 -12.24
C VAL A 157 -4.99 4.61 -13.27
N PHE A 158 -6.06 5.29 -12.87
CA PHE A 158 -6.65 6.38 -13.63
C PHE A 158 -6.49 7.67 -12.82
N PRO A 159 -5.67 8.61 -13.28
CA PRO A 159 -5.56 9.92 -12.67
C PRO A 159 -6.86 10.72 -12.84
N LEU A 160 -6.99 11.80 -12.06
CA LEU A 160 -8.25 12.56 -11.95
C LEU A 160 -8.73 13.15 -13.28
N ASP A 161 -7.84 13.48 -14.19
CA ASP A 161 -8.16 14.01 -15.54
C ASP A 161 -8.88 12.99 -16.44
N ARG A 162 -8.72 11.68 -16.17
CA ARG A 162 -9.23 10.59 -17.01
C ARG A 162 -10.53 9.96 -16.53
N TYR A 163 -11.09 10.39 -15.42
CA TYR A 163 -12.38 9.87 -14.95
C TYR A 163 -13.23 10.94 -14.28
N VAL A 164 -14.52 10.66 -14.20
CA VAL A 164 -15.48 11.42 -13.41
C VAL A 164 -16.25 10.49 -12.50
N CYS A 165 -16.65 11.00 -11.33
CA CYS A 165 -17.35 10.23 -10.32
C CYS A 165 -18.53 11.05 -9.76
N LYS A 166 -19.69 10.40 -9.60
CA LYS A 166 -20.86 10.91 -8.90
C LYS A 166 -21.13 10.07 -7.67
N ARG A 167 -21.37 10.71 -6.54
CA ARG A 167 -21.68 10.06 -5.27
C ARG A 167 -23.02 10.51 -4.71
N ASP A 168 -23.55 9.71 -3.81
CA ASP A 168 -24.68 10.10 -2.96
C ASP A 168 -24.19 10.95 -1.76
N PRO A 169 -25.11 11.59 -0.99
CA PRO A 169 -24.72 12.35 0.21
C PRO A 169 -23.97 11.54 1.26
N MET A 170 -24.18 10.22 1.32
CA MET A 170 -23.45 9.33 2.22
C MET A 170 -22.03 9.00 1.71
N GLY A 171 -21.67 9.43 0.51
CA GLY A 171 -20.39 9.21 -0.12
C GLY A 171 -20.28 7.92 -0.92
N ASN A 172 -21.37 7.16 -1.09
CA ASN A 172 -21.35 5.95 -1.93
C ASN A 172 -21.29 6.33 -3.41
N VAL A 173 -20.53 5.55 -4.18
CA VAL A 173 -20.41 5.75 -5.63
C VAL A 173 -21.72 5.37 -6.31
N LEU A 174 -22.28 6.28 -7.10
CA LEU A 174 -23.46 6.08 -7.94
C LEU A 174 -23.06 5.80 -9.39
N GLU A 175 -22.10 6.57 -9.92
CA GLU A 175 -21.67 6.45 -11.31
C GLU A 175 -20.20 6.86 -11.42
N ILE A 176 -19.44 6.10 -12.20
CA ILE A 176 -18.07 6.43 -12.62
C ILE A 176 -18.05 6.35 -14.14
N ILE A 177 -17.42 7.32 -14.79
CA ILE A 177 -17.17 7.27 -16.24
C ILE A 177 -15.69 7.53 -16.45
N THR A 178 -15.00 6.60 -17.10
CA THR A 178 -13.60 6.78 -17.52
C THR A 178 -13.54 7.21 -18.96
N LYS A 179 -12.53 8.01 -19.31
CA LYS A 179 -12.20 8.44 -20.67
C LYS A 179 -10.81 7.96 -21.04
N GLU A 180 -10.70 7.25 -22.16
CA GLU A 180 -9.43 6.72 -22.68
C GLU A 180 -9.36 6.97 -24.19
N THR A 181 -8.22 7.43 -24.67
CA THR A 181 -7.98 7.57 -26.10
C THR A 181 -7.40 6.28 -26.64
N ILE A 182 -8.10 5.66 -27.58
CA ILE A 182 -7.72 4.39 -28.21
C ILE A 182 -7.60 4.54 -29.72
N ASN A 183 -6.86 3.62 -30.35
CA ASN A 183 -6.86 3.53 -31.79
C ASN A 183 -8.14 2.83 -32.27
N ILE A 184 -8.81 3.39 -33.27
CA ILE A 184 -10.06 2.83 -33.84
C ILE A 184 -9.90 1.37 -34.30
N ASN A 185 -8.71 0.97 -34.75
CA ASN A 185 -8.42 -0.38 -35.20
C ASN A 185 -8.52 -1.45 -34.10
N VAL A 186 -8.49 -1.05 -32.81
CA VAL A 186 -8.67 -1.96 -31.68
C VAL A 186 -10.14 -2.34 -31.48
N LEU A 187 -11.07 -1.54 -32.01
CA LEU A 187 -12.49 -1.81 -31.89
C LEU A 187 -12.93 -2.99 -32.79
N PRO A 188 -13.98 -3.73 -32.37
CA PRO A 188 -14.62 -4.75 -33.22
C PRO A 188 -15.06 -4.19 -34.57
N GLU A 189 -15.04 -5.00 -35.60
CA GLU A 189 -15.31 -4.57 -37.00
C GLU A 189 -16.71 -4.01 -37.17
N ASN A 190 -17.71 -4.66 -36.59
CA ASN A 190 -19.10 -4.20 -36.56
C ASN A 190 -19.23 -2.78 -35.97
N ILE A 191 -18.51 -2.44 -34.91
CA ILE A 191 -18.53 -1.12 -34.28
C ILE A 191 -17.81 -0.11 -35.17
N ARG A 192 -16.65 -0.48 -35.74
CA ARG A 192 -15.91 0.39 -36.67
C ARG A 192 -16.78 0.81 -37.86
N GLU A 193 -17.51 -0.13 -38.47
CA GLU A 193 -18.41 0.18 -39.61
C GLU A 193 -19.51 1.18 -39.20
N VAL A 194 -20.10 1.00 -38.01
CA VAL A 194 -21.13 1.93 -37.50
C VAL A 194 -20.55 3.33 -37.27
N ILE A 195 -19.35 3.42 -36.66
CA ILE A 195 -18.67 4.70 -36.44
C ILE A 195 -18.36 5.40 -37.77
N TYR A 196 -17.86 4.67 -38.78
CA TYR A 196 -17.57 5.22 -40.11
C TYR A 196 -18.82 5.65 -40.88
N LYS A 197 -19.97 4.99 -40.67
CA LYS A 197 -21.26 5.38 -41.27
C LYS A 197 -21.88 6.60 -40.58
N THR A 198 -21.67 6.73 -39.28
CA THR A 198 -22.31 7.79 -38.46
C THR A 198 -21.50 9.09 -38.45
N ASN A 199 -20.17 9.02 -38.59
CA ASN A 199 -19.26 10.16 -38.53
C ASN A 199 -18.61 10.37 -39.92
N LYS A 200 -18.43 11.64 -40.32
CA LYS A 200 -17.72 11.95 -41.55
C LYS A 200 -16.25 11.50 -41.45
N PRO A 201 -15.64 10.99 -42.56
CA PRO A 201 -14.23 10.59 -42.56
C PRO A 201 -13.25 11.69 -42.12
N GLU A 202 -13.61 12.94 -42.32
CA GLU A 202 -12.83 14.14 -41.94
C GLU A 202 -12.77 14.34 -40.42
N ASP A 203 -13.79 13.88 -39.68
CA ASP A 203 -13.84 13.94 -38.20
C ASP A 203 -13.05 12.80 -37.52
N ILE A 204 -12.52 11.85 -38.30
CA ILE A 204 -11.76 10.69 -37.84
C ILE A 204 -10.27 10.93 -38.11
N GLY A 205 -9.79 12.15 -37.95
CA GLY A 205 -8.40 12.58 -38.19
C GLY A 205 -7.38 11.58 -37.66
N ASP A 206 -6.66 11.38 -36.84
CA ASP A 206 -5.53 10.55 -36.43
C ASP A 206 -5.81 9.07 -36.10
N LYS A 207 -6.87 8.44 -36.59
CA LYS A 207 -7.24 7.05 -36.26
C LYS A 207 -7.42 6.77 -34.77
N THR A 208 -7.50 7.80 -33.93
CA THR A 208 -7.77 7.70 -32.50
C THR A 208 -9.17 8.20 -32.16
N CYS A 209 -9.79 7.59 -31.16
CA CYS A 209 -11.08 7.99 -30.64
C CYS A 209 -11.13 7.85 -29.13
N ASP A 210 -12.01 8.62 -28.50
CA ASP A 210 -12.24 8.53 -27.07
C ASP A 210 -13.23 7.40 -26.77
N LEU A 211 -12.80 6.46 -25.94
CA LEU A 211 -13.58 5.38 -25.37
C LEU A 211 -14.05 5.79 -23.99
N TYR A 212 -15.36 5.79 -23.78
CA TYR A 212 -15.97 6.04 -22.50
C TYR A 212 -16.45 4.73 -21.88
N THR A 213 -16.01 4.42 -20.66
CA THR A 213 -16.51 3.28 -19.89
C THR A 213 -17.37 3.79 -18.74
N CYS A 214 -18.65 3.51 -18.80
CA CYS A 214 -19.61 3.86 -17.76
C CYS A 214 -19.81 2.70 -16.79
N VAL A 215 -19.68 2.98 -15.50
CA VAL A 215 -19.93 2.06 -14.39
C VAL A 215 -21.02 2.67 -13.53
N LYS A 216 -22.25 2.19 -13.65
CA LYS A 216 -23.43 2.78 -13.01
C LYS A 216 -24.06 1.82 -12.02
N ARG A 217 -24.34 2.31 -10.81
CA ARG A 217 -25.02 1.54 -9.79
C ARG A 217 -26.51 1.44 -10.07
N ILE A 218 -26.99 0.20 -10.23
CA ILE A 218 -28.40 -0.10 -10.38
C ILE A 218 -28.79 -1.09 -9.27
N LYS A 219 -29.57 -0.61 -8.31
CA LYS A 219 -29.93 -1.38 -7.10
C LYS A 219 -28.69 -1.93 -6.38
N ASN A 220 -28.48 -3.23 -6.40
CA ASN A 220 -27.37 -3.91 -5.70
C ASN A 220 -26.27 -4.41 -6.65
N LYS A 221 -26.16 -3.84 -7.83
CA LYS A 221 -25.13 -4.18 -8.84
C LYS A 221 -24.58 -2.91 -9.47
N PHE A 222 -23.35 -2.99 -9.97
CA PHE A 222 -22.79 -2.04 -10.93
C PHE A 222 -22.92 -2.64 -12.33
N GLU A 223 -23.54 -1.91 -13.24
CA GLU A 223 -23.56 -2.22 -14.66
C GLU A 223 -22.46 -1.45 -15.37
N VAL A 224 -21.76 -2.12 -16.27
CA VAL A 224 -20.65 -1.57 -17.03
C VAL A 224 -21.01 -1.65 -18.51
N ILE A 225 -20.84 -0.54 -19.22
CA ILE A 225 -21.00 -0.46 -20.68
C ILE A 225 -19.98 0.53 -21.23
N GLN A 226 -19.54 0.30 -22.47
CA GLN A 226 -18.62 1.19 -23.17
C GLN A 226 -19.32 1.88 -24.34
N GLU A 227 -18.90 3.11 -24.60
CA GLU A 227 -19.40 3.95 -25.69
C GLU A 227 -18.23 4.62 -26.41
N VAL A 228 -18.31 4.68 -27.72
CA VAL A 228 -17.38 5.42 -28.59
C VAL A 228 -18.20 6.29 -29.54
N LYS A 229 -17.96 7.61 -29.53
CA LYS A 229 -18.67 8.58 -30.40
C LYS A 229 -20.19 8.42 -30.39
N GLY A 230 -20.79 8.20 -29.22
CA GLY A 230 -22.24 8.01 -29.07
C GLY A 230 -22.78 6.64 -29.46
N VAL A 231 -21.92 5.69 -29.84
CA VAL A 231 -22.29 4.30 -30.16
C VAL A 231 -21.89 3.40 -28.98
N GLU A 232 -22.89 2.78 -28.36
CA GLU A 232 -22.66 1.78 -27.32
C GLU A 232 -22.06 0.51 -27.90
N ILE A 233 -21.14 -0.13 -27.19
CA ILE A 233 -20.52 -1.40 -27.55
C ILE A 233 -21.21 -2.52 -26.74
N PRO A 234 -22.16 -3.27 -27.34
CA PRO A 234 -22.95 -4.26 -26.61
C PRO A 234 -22.12 -5.37 -25.99
N GLU A 235 -21.01 -5.76 -26.64
CA GLU A 235 -20.10 -6.81 -26.19
C GLU A 235 -19.33 -6.43 -24.91
N SER A 236 -19.28 -5.13 -24.59
CA SER A 236 -18.66 -4.61 -23.38
C SER A 236 -19.58 -4.67 -22.15
N ALA A 237 -20.87 -4.96 -22.35
CA ALA A 237 -21.85 -4.97 -21.28
C ALA A 237 -21.53 -6.04 -20.23
N GLY A 238 -21.45 -5.62 -18.98
CA GLY A 238 -21.15 -6.48 -17.85
C GLY A 238 -21.82 -6.02 -16.58
N SER A 239 -21.86 -6.88 -15.57
CA SER A 239 -22.36 -6.50 -14.26
C SER A 239 -21.51 -7.11 -13.14
N TYR A 240 -21.36 -6.33 -12.05
CA TYR A 240 -20.65 -6.74 -10.85
C TYR A 240 -21.51 -6.47 -9.61
N PRO A 241 -21.52 -7.35 -8.61
CA PRO A 241 -22.05 -7.02 -7.28
C PRO A 241 -21.35 -5.78 -6.70
N VAL A 242 -22.06 -4.98 -5.90
CA VAL A 242 -21.52 -3.74 -5.32
C VAL A 242 -20.25 -3.98 -4.51
N ASP A 243 -20.19 -5.10 -3.79
CA ASP A 243 -19.06 -5.51 -2.96
C ASP A 243 -17.87 -6.12 -3.72
N LYS A 244 -18.03 -6.40 -5.03
CA LYS A 244 -17.01 -7.07 -5.88
C LYS A 244 -16.71 -6.27 -7.16
N THR A 245 -17.01 -4.96 -7.17
CA THR A 245 -16.69 -4.10 -8.31
C THR A 245 -15.18 -4.00 -8.54
N PRO A 246 -14.71 -4.03 -9.79
CA PRO A 246 -13.30 -3.81 -10.09
C PRO A 246 -12.87 -2.33 -10.04
N TYR A 247 -13.81 -1.40 -9.98
CA TYR A 247 -13.55 0.04 -9.98
C TYR A 247 -13.63 0.60 -8.56
N MET A 248 -12.56 1.25 -8.10
CA MET A 248 -12.43 1.84 -6.78
C MET A 248 -12.05 3.31 -6.91
N ALA A 249 -13.00 4.21 -6.72
CA ALA A 249 -12.74 5.65 -6.70
C ALA A 249 -12.29 6.06 -5.30
N LEU A 250 -11.02 6.38 -5.14
CA LEU A 250 -10.37 6.67 -3.87
C LEU A 250 -10.30 8.17 -3.61
N ARG A 251 -10.33 8.54 -2.34
CA ARG A 251 -10.16 9.91 -1.85
C ARG A 251 -9.10 9.97 -0.77
N MET A 252 -8.28 11.03 -0.78
CA MET A 252 -7.30 11.25 0.29
C MET A 252 -7.97 11.80 1.55
N ILE A 253 -8.63 12.94 1.43
CA ILE A 253 -9.37 13.57 2.52
C ILE A 253 -10.82 13.69 2.09
N ARG A 254 -11.72 13.08 2.85
CA ARG A 254 -13.16 13.12 2.59
C ARG A 254 -13.79 14.38 3.19
N VAL A 255 -14.54 15.08 2.37
CA VAL A 255 -15.44 16.16 2.81
C VAL A 255 -16.88 15.72 2.55
N ASP A 256 -17.75 15.94 3.51
CA ASP A 256 -19.16 15.56 3.40
C ASP A 256 -19.86 16.34 2.28
N GLY A 257 -20.69 15.65 1.50
CA GLY A 257 -21.40 16.22 0.35
C GLY A 257 -20.55 16.44 -0.91
N GLU A 258 -19.21 16.26 -0.89
CA GLU A 258 -18.37 16.39 -2.06
C GLU A 258 -18.20 15.04 -2.80
N ASN A 259 -18.23 15.09 -4.15
CA ASN A 259 -17.99 13.92 -5.00
C ASN A 259 -16.51 13.49 -5.00
N TYR A 260 -15.61 14.45 -4.77
CA TYR A 260 -14.17 14.28 -4.83
C TYR A 260 -13.53 14.59 -3.48
N GLY A 261 -12.37 14.01 -3.21
CA GLY A 261 -11.57 14.26 -2.02
C GLY A 261 -10.65 15.48 -2.19
N ARG A 262 -10.16 15.99 -1.06
CA ARG A 262 -9.17 17.05 -1.01
C ARG A 262 -7.76 16.47 -0.99
N SER A 263 -6.82 17.23 -1.53
CA SER A 263 -5.41 16.91 -1.57
C SER A 263 -4.77 17.16 -0.19
N TYR A 264 -3.82 16.29 0.19
CA TYR A 264 -2.98 16.55 1.36
C TYR A 264 -2.00 17.71 1.10
N CYS A 265 -1.47 17.80 -0.12
CA CYS A 265 -0.59 18.91 -0.50
C CYS A 265 -1.29 20.28 -0.51
N GLU A 266 -2.62 20.32 -0.71
CA GLU A 266 -3.41 21.55 -0.67
C GLU A 266 -3.32 22.24 0.69
N GLU A 267 -3.24 21.49 1.79
CA GLU A 267 -3.11 22.04 3.15
C GLU A 267 -1.78 22.77 3.37
N TYR A 268 -0.74 22.37 2.65
CA TYR A 268 0.62 22.94 2.76
C TYR A 268 1.03 23.75 1.52
N LEU A 269 0.08 24.04 0.63
CA LEU A 269 0.35 24.73 -0.63
C LEU A 269 0.97 26.12 -0.43
N GLY A 270 0.54 26.85 0.61
CA GLY A 270 1.09 28.14 0.98
C GLY A 270 2.58 28.06 1.37
N ASP A 271 2.97 27.05 2.13
CA ASP A 271 4.35 26.81 2.53
C ASP A 271 5.20 26.38 1.33
N LEU A 272 4.69 25.51 0.45
CA LEU A 272 5.38 25.09 -0.77
C LEU A 272 5.61 26.27 -1.72
N LYS A 273 4.62 27.14 -1.94
CA LYS A 273 4.76 28.37 -2.74
C LYS A 273 5.76 29.34 -2.14
N SER A 274 5.70 29.55 -0.84
CA SER A 274 6.62 30.45 -0.14
C SER A 274 8.06 29.95 -0.23
N LEU A 275 8.27 28.66 -0.02
CA LEU A 275 9.59 28.04 -0.15
C LEU A 275 10.14 28.15 -1.58
N GLU A 276 9.32 27.87 -2.58
CA GLU A 276 9.68 28.00 -4.00
C GLU A 276 10.12 29.41 -4.34
N ASN A 277 9.32 30.42 -3.96
CA ASN A 277 9.62 31.82 -4.24
C ASN A 277 10.89 32.30 -3.54
N LEU A 278 11.09 31.90 -2.27
CA LEU A 278 12.31 32.26 -1.52
C LEU A 278 13.54 31.57 -2.11
N THR A 279 13.45 30.28 -2.44
CA THR A 279 14.54 29.53 -3.05
C THR A 279 14.93 30.14 -4.40
N LYS A 280 13.94 30.43 -5.24
CA LYS A 280 14.15 31.09 -6.53
C LYS A 280 14.82 32.44 -6.37
N ALA A 281 14.30 33.28 -5.45
CA ALA A 281 14.85 34.62 -5.21
C ALA A 281 16.31 34.57 -4.72
N ILE A 282 16.65 33.61 -3.83
CA ILE A 282 18.02 33.42 -3.36
C ILE A 282 18.94 32.94 -4.47
N VAL A 283 18.53 31.96 -5.27
CA VAL A 283 19.33 31.44 -6.38
C VAL A 283 19.58 32.51 -7.45
N GLU A 284 18.52 33.22 -7.88
CA GLU A 284 18.62 34.30 -8.86
C GLU A 284 19.41 35.48 -8.30
N GLY A 285 19.16 35.88 -7.04
CA GLY A 285 19.87 36.97 -6.37
C GLY A 285 21.37 36.67 -6.16
N SER A 286 21.68 35.42 -5.75
CA SER A 286 23.06 34.97 -5.62
C SER A 286 23.78 34.96 -6.98
N SER A 287 23.12 34.51 -8.03
CA SER A 287 23.64 34.53 -9.40
C SER A 287 23.86 35.96 -9.92
N ALA A 288 22.94 36.88 -9.59
CA ALA A 288 23.11 38.30 -9.93
C ALA A 288 24.24 38.95 -9.11
N SER A 289 24.37 38.63 -7.83
CA SER A 289 25.43 39.14 -6.94
C SER A 289 26.82 38.63 -7.33
N ALA A 290 26.89 37.45 -7.95
CA ALA A 290 28.17 36.93 -8.50
C ALA A 290 28.66 37.69 -9.74
N LYS A 291 27.79 38.47 -10.39
CA LYS A 291 28.19 39.34 -11.52
C LYS A 291 28.74 40.65 -10.97
N THR A 292 30.03 40.81 -11.00
CA THR A 292 30.70 42.08 -10.69
C THR A 292 30.69 42.95 -11.93
N LEU A 293 30.01 44.10 -11.90
CA LEU A 293 30.04 45.08 -12.98
C LEU A 293 30.94 46.25 -12.55
N PHE A 294 31.93 46.55 -13.36
CA PHE A 294 32.78 47.71 -13.20
C PHE A 294 32.19 48.89 -13.98
N LEU A 295 31.87 49.95 -13.28
CA LEU A 295 31.45 51.20 -13.87
C LEU A 295 32.67 52.11 -13.95
N ILE A 296 32.92 52.67 -15.14
CA ILE A 296 33.99 53.60 -15.36
C ILE A 296 33.39 54.97 -15.67
N SER A 297 33.89 56.02 -15.00
CA SER A 297 33.45 57.38 -15.22
C SER A 297 33.74 57.81 -16.67
N PRO A 298 32.73 58.29 -17.43
CA PRO A 298 32.98 58.70 -18.85
C PRO A 298 33.99 59.79 -19.00
N ASN A 299 34.21 60.62 -17.96
CA ASN A 299 35.19 61.74 -17.99
C ASN A 299 36.47 61.41 -17.20
N GLY A 300 36.66 60.14 -16.79
CA GLY A 300 37.81 59.69 -16.03
C GLY A 300 39.07 59.48 -16.90
N THR A 301 40.19 59.41 -16.23
CA THR A 301 41.49 59.14 -16.89
C THR A 301 41.73 57.67 -17.16
N THR A 302 41.01 56.81 -16.48
CA THR A 302 41.10 55.33 -16.56
C THR A 302 40.40 54.82 -17.82
N ARG A 303 41.14 54.12 -18.68
CA ARG A 303 40.59 53.57 -19.94
C ARG A 303 39.93 52.19 -19.69
N ALA A 304 38.63 52.07 -20.05
CA ALA A 304 37.86 50.83 -19.91
C ALA A 304 38.55 49.62 -20.59
N ARG A 305 39.11 49.83 -21.77
CA ARG A 305 39.77 48.77 -22.54
C ARG A 305 41.04 48.24 -21.89
N ALA A 306 41.84 49.15 -21.28
CA ALA A 306 43.07 48.80 -20.57
C ALA A 306 42.76 47.97 -19.34
N LEU A 307 41.71 48.35 -18.58
CA LEU A 307 41.25 47.61 -17.41
C LEU A 307 40.68 46.21 -17.78
N ALA A 308 39.90 46.13 -18.86
CA ALA A 308 39.28 44.88 -19.30
C ALA A 308 40.30 43.86 -19.89
N GLN A 309 41.46 44.31 -20.37
CA GLN A 309 42.49 43.46 -20.96
C GLN A 309 43.66 43.16 -20.02
N SER A 310 43.63 43.72 -18.79
CA SER A 310 44.70 43.53 -17.82
C SER A 310 44.60 42.19 -17.11
N GLU A 311 45.75 41.56 -16.91
CA GLU A 311 45.86 40.32 -16.12
C GLU A 311 45.88 40.64 -14.61
N ASN A 312 45.63 39.62 -13.79
CA ASN A 312 45.66 39.78 -12.35
C ASN A 312 47.05 40.21 -11.85
N GLY A 313 47.12 41.35 -11.16
CA GLY A 313 48.38 41.95 -10.70
C GLY A 313 49.05 42.91 -11.69
N ALA A 314 48.43 43.22 -12.84
CA ALA A 314 48.96 44.21 -13.79
C ALA A 314 48.95 45.63 -13.22
N ILE A 315 49.93 46.41 -13.56
CA ILE A 315 50.00 47.83 -13.20
C ILE A 315 49.39 48.63 -14.36
N ILE A 316 48.33 49.40 -14.05
CA ILE A 316 47.62 50.22 -15.06
C ILE A 316 47.63 51.67 -14.61
N GLU A 317 47.86 52.58 -15.58
CA GLU A 317 47.70 54.02 -15.37
C GLU A 317 46.21 54.36 -15.26
N GLY A 318 45.80 55.04 -14.15
CA GLY A 318 44.42 55.46 -13.94
C GLY A 318 44.20 55.99 -12.53
N ASN A 319 42.98 56.48 -12.29
CA ASN A 319 42.57 56.92 -10.97
C ASN A 319 41.53 55.88 -10.40
N ALA A 320 41.80 55.40 -9.20
CA ALA A 320 40.91 54.44 -8.53
C ALA A 320 39.49 54.98 -8.35
N SER A 321 39.31 56.31 -8.22
CA SER A 321 37.98 56.94 -8.12
C SER A 321 37.17 56.91 -9.42
N ASP A 322 37.81 56.67 -10.58
CA ASP A 322 37.11 56.54 -11.86
C ASP A 322 36.41 55.20 -12.02
N VAL A 323 36.80 54.21 -11.19
CA VAL A 323 36.27 52.85 -11.27
C VAL A 323 35.44 52.59 -10.04
N SER A 324 34.15 52.41 -10.22
CA SER A 324 33.25 51.91 -9.15
C SER A 324 32.76 50.51 -9.44
N VAL A 325 32.68 49.70 -8.41
CA VAL A 325 32.15 48.35 -8.54
C VAL A 325 30.66 48.39 -8.17
N LEU A 326 29.80 48.06 -9.14
CA LEU A 326 28.42 47.87 -8.88
C LEU A 326 28.22 46.45 -8.31
N GLN A 327 28.19 46.35 -7.01
CA GLN A 327 27.98 45.11 -6.30
C GLN A 327 26.68 45.21 -5.49
N VAL A 328 25.80 44.23 -5.66
CA VAL A 328 24.55 44.21 -4.91
C VAL A 328 24.82 43.69 -3.51
N SER A 329 24.91 44.59 -2.52
CA SER A 329 25.18 44.27 -1.12
C SER A 329 23.88 43.98 -0.36
N LYS A 330 23.28 42.80 -0.56
CA LYS A 330 22.03 42.36 0.12
C LYS A 330 22.25 41.18 1.06
N PHE A 331 23.43 41.05 1.66
CA PHE A 331 23.75 39.91 2.53
C PHE A 331 22.79 39.75 3.74
N ALA A 332 22.35 40.86 4.33
CA ALA A 332 21.42 40.81 5.47
C ALA A 332 20.05 40.26 5.04
N ASP A 333 19.54 40.64 3.89
CA ASP A 333 18.25 40.20 3.37
C ASP A 333 18.29 38.68 3.03
N PHE A 334 19.40 38.22 2.43
CA PHE A 334 19.58 36.80 2.14
C PHE A 334 19.64 35.93 3.40
N ARG A 335 20.23 36.42 4.50
CA ARG A 335 20.27 35.69 5.76
C ARG A 335 18.87 35.52 6.35
N VAL A 336 18.05 36.57 6.37
CA VAL A 336 16.66 36.50 6.83
C VAL A 336 15.83 35.55 5.97
N ALA A 337 16.02 35.61 4.64
CA ALA A 337 15.35 34.69 3.72
C ALA A 337 15.76 33.23 3.98
N GLN A 338 17.04 32.96 4.19
CA GLN A 338 17.57 31.63 4.49
C GLN A 338 17.04 31.08 5.84
N GLU A 339 16.98 31.90 6.89
CA GLU A 339 16.40 31.51 8.17
C GLU A 339 14.91 31.21 8.04
N THR A 340 14.18 31.98 7.24
CA THR A 340 12.76 31.74 6.94
C THR A 340 12.56 30.45 6.16
N MET A 341 13.37 30.22 5.12
CA MET A 341 13.38 28.96 4.37
C MET A 341 13.57 27.75 5.29
N ALA A 342 14.59 27.78 6.15
CA ALA A 342 14.88 26.68 7.07
C ALA A 342 13.67 26.34 7.97
N LYS A 343 12.95 27.36 8.45
CA LYS A 343 11.72 27.15 9.24
C LYS A 343 10.58 26.54 8.41
N ILE A 344 10.40 26.97 7.16
CA ILE A 344 9.39 26.41 6.27
C ILE A 344 9.75 24.97 5.90
N GLU A 345 11.02 24.70 5.57
CA GLU A 345 11.52 23.35 5.28
C GLU A 345 11.30 22.41 6.47
N GLN A 346 11.55 22.89 7.69
CA GLN A 346 11.31 22.12 8.90
C GLN A 346 9.82 21.77 9.05
N ARG A 347 8.90 22.73 8.86
CA ARG A 347 7.43 22.47 8.91
C ARG A 347 7.00 21.46 7.86
N LEU A 348 7.44 21.64 6.62
CA LEU A 348 7.16 20.70 5.54
C LEU A 348 7.77 19.32 5.79
N SER A 349 8.96 19.27 6.37
CA SER A 349 9.60 18.00 6.75
C SER A 349 8.79 17.23 7.79
N TYR A 350 8.20 17.91 8.77
CA TYR A 350 7.27 17.28 9.71
C TYR A 350 5.97 16.85 9.03
N ALA A 351 5.38 17.71 8.19
CA ALA A 351 4.15 17.41 7.48
C ALA A 351 4.26 16.17 6.59
N PHE A 352 5.36 16.03 5.85
CA PHE A 352 5.62 14.89 4.98
C PHE A 352 6.40 13.75 5.66
N LEU A 353 6.56 13.78 6.98
CA LEU A 353 7.22 12.76 7.78
C LEU A 353 8.66 12.45 7.32
N LEU A 354 9.38 13.47 6.83
CA LEU A 354 10.75 13.33 6.33
C LEU A 354 11.78 13.13 7.46
N ASN A 355 11.47 13.55 8.68
CA ASN A 355 12.38 13.50 9.84
C ASN A 355 12.34 12.14 10.58
N ALA A 356 11.39 11.28 10.25
CA ALA A 356 11.39 9.93 10.78
C ALA A 356 12.53 9.12 10.17
N SER A 357 13.15 8.29 10.99
CA SER A 357 14.28 7.42 10.66
C SER A 357 14.23 6.88 9.24
N VAL A 358 15.36 7.00 8.54
CA VAL A 358 15.54 6.50 7.15
C VAL A 358 15.12 5.03 7.10
N ILE A 359 13.88 4.79 6.72
CA ILE A 359 13.43 3.44 6.37
C ILE A 359 14.14 3.11 5.07
N ARG A 360 15.09 2.19 5.14
CA ARG A 360 15.76 1.67 3.95
C ARG A 360 14.72 0.94 3.12
N ASP A 361 14.55 1.36 1.88
CA ASP A 361 13.77 0.65 0.87
C ASP A 361 14.54 -0.65 0.51
N SER A 362 14.48 -1.62 1.41
CA SER A 362 15.15 -2.90 1.25
C SER A 362 14.14 -4.04 1.42
N GLU A 363 14.33 -5.10 0.65
CA GLU A 363 13.60 -6.38 0.77
C GLU A 363 13.61 -6.98 2.20
N ARG A 364 14.33 -6.35 3.14
CA ARG A 364 14.50 -6.78 4.54
C ARG A 364 13.89 -5.81 5.55
N THR A 365 12.79 -5.13 5.19
CA THR A 365 12.04 -4.32 6.16
C THR A 365 11.52 -5.24 7.27
N THR A 366 11.90 -4.95 8.51
CA THR A 366 11.49 -5.77 9.66
C THR A 366 10.03 -5.48 10.03
N ALA A 367 9.34 -6.45 10.63
CA ALA A 367 7.98 -6.26 11.14
C ALA A 367 7.89 -5.10 12.15
N GLU A 368 8.97 -4.83 12.91
CA GLU A 368 9.03 -3.73 13.86
C GLU A 368 9.14 -2.36 13.16
N GLU A 369 9.88 -2.24 12.06
CA GLU A 369 9.95 -1.00 11.26
C GLU A 369 8.58 -0.69 10.64
N VAL A 370 7.87 -1.69 10.13
CA VAL A 370 6.50 -1.54 9.61
C VAL A 370 5.56 -1.06 10.71
N LYS A 371 5.70 -1.61 11.93
CA LYS A 371 4.90 -1.23 13.09
C LYS A 371 5.14 0.22 13.50
N MET A 372 6.40 0.62 13.66
CA MET A 372 6.75 2.01 14.01
C MET A 372 6.24 3.00 12.97
N THR A 373 6.36 2.66 11.67
CA THR A 373 5.84 3.48 10.58
C THR A 373 4.31 3.58 10.63
N ALA A 374 3.62 2.47 10.91
CA ALA A 374 2.17 2.45 11.04
C ALA A 374 1.68 3.28 12.23
N GLU A 375 2.36 3.21 13.37
CA GLU A 375 2.06 4.03 14.56
C GLU A 375 2.26 5.52 14.29
N GLU A 376 3.36 5.90 13.63
CA GLU A 376 3.64 7.28 13.23
C GLU A 376 2.59 7.81 12.25
N LEU A 377 2.25 7.03 11.22
CA LEU A 377 1.20 7.38 10.26
C LEU A 377 -0.18 7.48 10.92
N GLN A 378 -0.50 6.57 11.82
CA GLN A 378 -1.77 6.62 12.55
C GLN A 378 -1.87 7.83 13.46
N ALA A 379 -0.79 8.21 14.13
CA ALA A 379 -0.74 9.42 14.95
C ALA A 379 -0.86 10.69 14.11
N SER A 380 -0.23 10.73 12.93
CA SER A 380 -0.19 11.92 12.07
C SER A 380 -1.35 12.00 11.07
N LEU A 381 -1.80 10.88 10.54
CA LEU A 381 -2.77 10.78 9.44
C LEU A 381 -3.93 9.81 9.73
N GLY A 382 -4.29 9.57 10.99
CA GLY A 382 -5.23 8.52 11.39
C GLY A 382 -6.57 8.53 10.65
N GLY A 383 -7.13 9.70 10.37
CA GLY A 383 -8.36 9.83 9.59
C GLY A 383 -8.20 9.36 8.14
N ILE A 384 -7.11 9.71 7.51
CA ILE A 384 -6.79 9.34 6.11
C ILE A 384 -6.60 7.82 6.00
N TYR A 385 -5.87 7.23 6.94
CA TYR A 385 -5.65 5.79 6.97
C TYR A 385 -6.98 5.02 7.08
N GLY A 386 -7.89 5.47 7.94
CA GLY A 386 -9.23 4.89 8.07
C GLY A 386 -10.04 4.93 6.77
N ILE A 387 -9.97 6.05 6.03
CA ILE A 387 -10.62 6.21 4.73
C ILE A 387 -10.03 5.21 3.71
N LEU A 388 -8.70 5.14 3.59
CA LEU A 388 -8.02 4.23 2.66
C LEU A 388 -8.24 2.76 3.01
N SER A 389 -8.36 2.43 4.30
CA SER A 389 -8.71 1.07 4.72
C SER A 389 -10.12 0.67 4.24
N GLN A 390 -11.08 1.57 4.30
CA GLN A 390 -12.46 1.33 3.86
C GLN A 390 -12.66 1.41 2.34
N GLU A 391 -12.07 2.43 1.69
CA GLU A 391 -12.26 2.67 0.24
C GLU A 391 -11.33 1.81 -0.63
N PHE A 392 -10.17 1.40 -0.12
CA PHE A 392 -9.18 0.61 -0.86
C PHE A 392 -9.01 -0.81 -0.32
N GLN A 393 -8.43 -1.01 0.89
CA GLN A 393 -7.99 -2.33 1.34
C GLN A 393 -9.10 -3.37 1.33
N LEU A 394 -10.25 -3.08 1.94
CA LEU A 394 -11.36 -4.03 2.04
C LEU A 394 -11.97 -4.37 0.66
N PRO A 395 -12.30 -3.40 -0.23
CA PRO A 395 -12.77 -3.70 -1.58
C PRO A 395 -11.72 -4.44 -2.43
N PHE A 396 -10.44 -4.10 -2.28
CA PHE A 396 -9.34 -4.74 -2.99
C PHE A 396 -9.22 -6.23 -2.64
N VAL A 397 -9.19 -6.57 -1.35
CA VAL A 397 -9.16 -7.97 -0.88
C VAL A 397 -10.38 -8.73 -1.38
N ARG A 398 -11.59 -8.18 -1.26
CA ARG A 398 -12.82 -8.82 -1.77
C ARG A 398 -12.76 -9.08 -3.27
N ARG A 399 -12.19 -8.14 -4.02
CA ARG A 399 -12.04 -8.28 -5.47
C ARG A 399 -11.00 -9.33 -5.83
N LYS A 400 -9.85 -9.37 -5.16
CA LYS A 400 -8.81 -10.39 -5.35
C LYS A 400 -9.36 -11.80 -5.06
N ILE A 401 -10.06 -11.98 -3.94
CA ILE A 401 -10.75 -13.24 -3.62
C ILE A 401 -11.70 -13.65 -4.76
N ALA A 402 -12.53 -12.71 -5.25
CA ALA A 402 -13.47 -13.01 -6.33
C ALA A 402 -12.78 -13.41 -7.65
N ILE A 403 -11.60 -12.85 -7.94
CA ILE A 403 -10.79 -13.23 -9.10
C ILE A 403 -10.24 -14.65 -8.93
N LEU A 404 -9.70 -14.97 -7.76
CA LEU A 404 -9.12 -16.28 -7.44
C LEU A 404 -10.20 -17.39 -7.38
N GLU A 405 -11.38 -17.10 -6.78
CA GLU A 405 -12.54 -17.99 -6.80
C GLU A 405 -13.00 -18.30 -8.25
N LYS A 406 -13.06 -17.25 -9.10
CA LYS A 406 -13.45 -17.42 -10.51
C LYS A 406 -12.39 -18.17 -11.32
N GLY A 407 -11.12 -18.02 -10.96
CA GLY A 407 -9.98 -18.73 -11.55
C GLY A 407 -9.83 -20.18 -11.07
N GLY A 408 -10.63 -20.64 -10.11
CA GLY A 408 -10.53 -21.98 -9.53
C GLY A 408 -9.32 -22.20 -8.62
N ARG A 409 -8.61 -21.11 -8.26
CA ARG A 409 -7.45 -21.16 -7.35
C ARG A 409 -7.86 -21.16 -5.87
N LEU A 410 -9.08 -20.74 -5.57
CA LEU A 410 -9.68 -20.78 -4.23
C LEU A 410 -11.03 -21.45 -4.26
N PRO A 411 -11.41 -22.19 -3.19
CA PRO A 411 -12.76 -22.69 -3.01
C PRO A 411 -13.73 -21.51 -2.83
N LYS A 412 -14.98 -21.70 -3.19
CA LYS A 412 -16.02 -20.69 -2.95
C LYS A 412 -16.29 -20.57 -1.45
N LEU A 413 -15.93 -19.45 -0.87
CA LEU A 413 -16.19 -19.15 0.53
C LEU A 413 -17.68 -18.89 0.77
N PRO A 414 -18.29 -19.43 1.83
CA PRO A 414 -19.68 -19.17 2.17
C PRO A 414 -19.87 -17.70 2.58
N LYS A 415 -20.62 -16.95 1.76
CA LYS A 415 -20.74 -15.48 1.82
C LYS A 415 -21.26 -14.91 3.14
N ASN A 416 -22.04 -15.69 3.89
CA ASN A 416 -22.66 -15.22 5.14
C ASN A 416 -21.86 -15.64 6.39
N VAL A 417 -20.87 -16.50 6.24
CA VAL A 417 -20.12 -17.13 7.34
C VAL A 417 -18.76 -16.46 7.51
N VAL A 418 -18.09 -16.19 6.41
CA VAL A 418 -16.71 -15.69 6.39
C VAL A 418 -16.66 -14.28 5.81
N ARG A 419 -16.08 -13.36 6.56
CA ARG A 419 -15.89 -11.97 6.13
C ARG A 419 -14.43 -11.57 6.28
N PRO A 420 -13.79 -10.97 5.24
CA PRO A 420 -12.47 -10.38 5.40
C PRO A 420 -12.58 -9.17 6.34
N LYS A 421 -11.77 -9.16 7.38
CA LYS A 421 -11.58 -8.04 8.30
C LYS A 421 -10.22 -7.44 8.01
N ILE A 422 -10.17 -6.14 7.72
CA ILE A 422 -8.91 -5.43 7.62
C ILE A 422 -8.34 -5.28 9.02
N VAL A 423 -7.14 -5.78 9.18
CA VAL A 423 -6.38 -5.69 10.43
C VAL A 423 -5.38 -4.58 10.23
N THR A 424 -5.64 -3.42 10.82
CA THR A 424 -4.84 -2.21 10.62
C THR A 424 -3.75 -2.07 11.69
N GLY A 425 -2.60 -1.51 11.29
CA GLY A 425 -1.54 -1.10 12.21
C GLY A 425 -1.07 -2.21 13.16
N LEU A 426 -1.17 -1.95 14.46
CA LEU A 426 -0.78 -2.88 15.54
C LEU A 426 -1.50 -4.24 15.49
N GLU A 427 -2.75 -4.29 15.04
CA GLU A 427 -3.49 -5.55 14.92
C GLU A 427 -3.00 -6.41 13.74
N ALA A 428 -2.51 -5.81 12.64
CA ALA A 428 -1.98 -6.57 11.49
C ALA A 428 -0.70 -7.32 11.86
N LEU A 429 0.11 -6.70 12.70
CA LEU A 429 1.30 -7.32 13.32
C LEU A 429 0.94 -8.27 14.46
N GLY A 430 -0.37 -8.45 14.70
CA GLY A 430 -0.92 -9.21 15.82
C GLY A 430 -0.47 -10.68 15.87
N ARG A 431 -0.03 -11.31 14.78
CA ARG A 431 0.59 -12.63 14.89
C ARG A 431 1.91 -12.57 15.66
N GLY A 432 2.78 -11.61 15.37
CA GLY A 432 3.97 -11.37 16.17
C GLY A 432 3.64 -10.87 17.59
N ASN A 433 2.56 -10.09 17.73
CA ASN A 433 2.11 -9.58 19.02
C ASN A 433 1.31 -10.64 19.80
N ASP A 434 0.53 -11.48 19.14
CA ASP A 434 -0.13 -12.64 19.74
C ASP A 434 0.88 -13.68 20.21
N ARG A 435 1.96 -13.89 19.44
CA ARG A 435 3.12 -14.66 19.88
C ARG A 435 3.75 -14.04 21.13
N ASN A 436 4.11 -12.76 21.07
CA ASN A 436 4.75 -12.09 22.21
C ASN A 436 3.84 -12.05 23.44
N ARG A 437 2.52 -11.82 23.25
CA ARG A 437 1.53 -11.92 24.34
C ARG A 437 1.41 -13.32 24.89
N LEU A 438 1.37 -14.34 24.02
CA LEU A 438 1.31 -15.74 24.45
C LEU A 438 2.58 -16.14 25.17
N VAL A 439 3.76 -15.78 24.66
CA VAL A 439 5.05 -16.02 25.31
C VAL A 439 5.12 -15.27 26.66
N GLN A 440 4.73 -14.01 26.69
CA GLN A 440 4.71 -13.20 27.91
C GLN A 440 3.69 -13.72 28.92
N PHE A 441 2.52 -14.18 28.46
CA PHE A 441 1.50 -14.83 29.31
C PHE A 441 2.04 -16.15 29.90
N LEU A 442 2.66 -17.00 29.09
CA LEU A 442 3.28 -18.25 29.55
C LEU A 442 4.44 -17.99 30.51
N GLN A 443 5.28 -17.00 30.25
CA GLN A 443 6.36 -16.58 31.15
C GLN A 443 5.81 -16.04 32.47
N THR A 444 4.74 -15.24 32.43
CA THR A 444 4.08 -14.73 33.65
C THR A 444 3.50 -15.86 34.47
N LEU A 445 2.84 -16.83 33.83
CA LEU A 445 2.32 -18.02 34.49
C LEU A 445 3.45 -18.87 35.10
N ALA A 446 4.55 -19.07 34.35
CA ALA A 446 5.73 -19.81 34.83
C ALA A 446 6.35 -19.14 36.06
N GLY A 447 6.46 -17.81 36.05
CA GLY A 447 7.02 -17.04 37.15
C GLY A 447 6.12 -16.94 38.39
N THR A 448 4.78 -17.03 38.21
CA THR A 448 3.83 -16.88 39.32
C THR A 448 3.35 -18.21 39.90
N LEU A 449 3.14 -19.22 39.09
CA LEU A 449 2.52 -20.50 39.47
C LEU A 449 3.49 -21.68 39.48
N GLY A 450 4.69 -21.52 38.91
CA GLY A 450 5.66 -22.59 38.74
C GLY A 450 5.45 -23.41 37.46
N GLN A 451 6.52 -24.07 36.98
CA GLN A 451 6.51 -24.83 35.73
C GLN A 451 5.60 -26.08 35.76
N GLU A 452 5.50 -26.73 36.91
CA GLU A 452 4.65 -27.93 37.08
C GLU A 452 3.16 -27.61 36.89
N THR A 453 2.72 -26.44 37.38
CA THR A 453 1.33 -26.03 37.33
C THR A 453 0.90 -25.68 35.89
N ILE A 454 1.82 -25.19 35.05
CA ILE A 454 1.50 -24.88 33.65
C ILE A 454 1.07 -26.13 32.87
N GLY A 455 1.76 -27.26 33.07
CA GLY A 455 1.43 -28.52 32.41
C GLY A 455 0.05 -29.08 32.78
N GLN A 456 -0.51 -28.67 33.93
CA GLN A 456 -1.85 -29.11 34.39
C GLN A 456 -2.99 -28.25 33.81
N TYR A 457 -2.77 -26.93 33.59
CA TYR A 457 -3.82 -25.98 33.22
C TYR A 457 -3.71 -25.46 31.80
N VAL A 458 -2.53 -25.55 31.17
CA VAL A 458 -2.30 -25.06 29.78
C VAL A 458 -2.16 -26.25 28.85
N ASN A 459 -2.96 -26.28 27.81
CA ASN A 459 -2.77 -27.24 26.72
C ASN A 459 -1.47 -26.88 25.96
N VAL A 460 -0.38 -27.58 26.29
CA VAL A 460 0.96 -27.32 25.74
C VAL A 460 0.99 -27.57 24.25
N SER A 461 0.29 -28.59 23.75
CA SER A 461 0.19 -28.90 22.32
C SER A 461 -0.43 -27.75 21.54
N GLU A 462 -1.55 -27.21 22.04
CA GLU A 462 -2.23 -26.05 21.45
C GLU A 462 -1.38 -24.78 21.51
N ALA A 463 -0.66 -24.56 22.62
CA ALA A 463 0.25 -23.42 22.76
C ALA A 463 1.39 -23.48 21.73
N ILE A 464 1.97 -24.67 21.51
CA ILE A 464 3.02 -24.90 20.51
C ILE A 464 2.48 -24.67 19.09
N VAL A 465 1.29 -25.19 18.77
CA VAL A 465 0.63 -24.99 17.47
C VAL A 465 0.38 -23.51 17.21
N ARG A 466 -0.10 -22.76 18.21
CA ARG A 466 -0.33 -21.31 18.08
C ARG A 466 0.98 -20.53 17.89
N LEU A 467 2.04 -20.90 18.58
CA LEU A 467 3.36 -20.29 18.42
C LEU A 467 3.93 -20.57 17.02
N ALA A 468 3.89 -21.83 16.57
CA ALA A 468 4.35 -22.20 15.23
C ALA A 468 3.55 -21.52 14.12
N THR A 469 2.21 -21.47 14.28
CA THR A 469 1.34 -20.75 13.32
C THR A 469 1.62 -19.25 13.31
N ALA A 470 1.90 -18.66 14.47
CA ALA A 470 2.25 -17.24 14.57
C ALA A 470 3.60 -16.92 13.90
N ASP A 471 4.54 -17.85 13.91
CA ASP A 471 5.84 -17.74 13.24
C ASP A 471 5.80 -18.16 11.75
N GLY A 472 4.63 -18.59 11.23
CA GLY A 472 4.48 -19.05 9.86
C GLY A 472 5.12 -20.42 9.58
N ILE A 473 5.41 -21.18 10.64
CA ILE A 473 6.01 -22.50 10.54
C ILE A 473 4.92 -23.54 10.29
N GLU A 474 5.13 -24.40 9.30
CA GLU A 474 4.19 -25.47 9.01
C GLU A 474 4.22 -26.54 10.11
N VAL A 475 3.10 -26.73 10.78
CA VAL A 475 2.95 -27.61 11.96
C VAL A 475 2.96 -29.08 11.58
N LYS A 476 2.50 -29.40 10.34
CA LYS A 476 2.32 -30.77 9.88
C LYS A 476 3.67 -31.50 9.72
N GLY A 477 3.85 -32.54 10.48
CA GLY A 477 5.10 -33.32 10.50
C GLY A 477 6.20 -32.79 11.42
N LEU A 478 6.06 -31.57 11.97
CA LEU A 478 7.01 -31.01 12.93
C LEU A 478 6.58 -31.25 14.38
N ILE A 479 5.28 -31.24 14.65
CA ILE A 479 4.70 -31.43 15.99
C ILE A 479 3.93 -32.74 15.98
N LYS A 480 4.23 -33.61 16.94
CA LYS A 480 3.56 -34.89 17.12
C LYS A 480 2.10 -34.67 17.50
N SER A 481 1.21 -35.47 16.94
CA SER A 481 -0.19 -35.45 17.32
C SER A 481 -0.39 -35.95 18.75
N PRO A 482 -1.48 -35.59 19.45
CA PRO A 482 -1.78 -36.11 20.77
C PRO A 482 -1.84 -37.65 20.79
N GLU A 483 -2.27 -38.28 19.70
CA GLU A 483 -2.32 -39.73 19.52
C GLU A 483 -0.94 -40.36 19.43
N GLU A 484 -0.02 -39.74 18.70
CA GLU A 484 1.38 -40.19 18.60
C GLU A 484 2.13 -40.03 19.92
N LEU A 485 1.86 -38.96 20.68
CA LEU A 485 2.41 -38.74 22.01
C LEU A 485 1.90 -39.81 23.01
N GLN A 486 0.61 -40.12 22.98
CA GLN A 486 0.04 -41.18 23.81
C GLN A 486 0.61 -42.55 23.48
N ALA A 487 0.76 -42.87 22.19
CA ALA A 487 1.37 -44.13 21.75
C ALA A 487 2.81 -44.26 22.22
N GLU A 488 3.62 -43.19 22.16
CA GLU A 488 4.99 -43.18 22.66
C GLU A 488 5.07 -43.37 24.19
N VAL A 489 4.20 -42.67 24.93
CA VAL A 489 4.14 -42.81 26.40
C VAL A 489 3.75 -44.24 26.78
N GLU A 490 2.75 -44.83 26.12
CA GLU A 490 2.37 -46.25 26.35
C GLU A 490 3.52 -47.20 26.00
N GLN A 491 4.23 -46.94 24.93
CA GLN A 491 5.37 -47.77 24.54
C GLN A 491 6.54 -47.67 25.53
N GLN A 492 6.82 -46.45 26.04
CA GLN A 492 7.81 -46.23 27.09
C GLN A 492 7.41 -46.90 28.40
N GLN A 493 6.11 -46.82 28.81
CA GLN A 493 5.63 -47.52 29.99
C GLN A 493 5.71 -49.02 29.85
N ARG A 494 5.41 -49.59 28.69
CA ARG A 494 5.59 -51.04 28.42
C ARG A 494 7.05 -51.44 28.52
N GLN A 495 7.95 -50.67 27.94
CA GLN A 495 9.38 -50.95 28.03
C GLN A 495 9.91 -50.83 29.47
N GLN A 496 9.43 -49.89 30.26
CA GLN A 496 9.80 -49.79 31.67
C GLN A 496 9.27 -51.00 32.48
N LEU A 497 8.02 -51.39 32.26
CA LEU A 497 7.41 -52.57 32.88
C LEU A 497 8.18 -53.84 32.49
N GLU A 498 8.58 -54.01 31.24
CA GLU A 498 9.40 -55.14 30.77
C GLU A 498 10.78 -55.13 31.42
N MET A 499 11.42 -53.94 31.56
CA MET A 499 12.71 -53.85 32.26
C MET A 499 12.60 -54.12 33.75
N GLU A 500 11.53 -53.63 34.43
CA GLU A 500 11.28 -53.94 35.83
C GLU A 500 10.99 -55.45 36.04
N GLN A 501 10.22 -56.07 35.13
CA GLN A 501 9.97 -57.50 35.17
C GLN A 501 11.25 -58.31 34.92
N ALA A 502 12.09 -57.89 33.96
CA ALA A 502 13.38 -58.51 33.70
C ALA A 502 14.37 -58.37 34.90
N GLN A 503 14.37 -57.21 35.55
CA GLN A 503 15.16 -57.00 36.78
C GLN A 503 14.63 -57.81 37.95
N ALA A 504 13.28 -57.94 38.10
CA ALA A 504 12.69 -58.76 39.12
C ALA A 504 12.96 -60.24 38.92
N VAL A 505 12.97 -60.74 37.67
CA VAL A 505 13.34 -62.13 37.33
C VAL A 505 14.83 -62.38 37.59
N THR A 506 15.71 -61.39 37.27
CA THR A 506 17.15 -61.51 37.51
C THR A 506 17.45 -61.52 39.01
N SER A 507 16.82 -60.64 39.79
CA SER A 507 16.97 -60.62 41.26
C SER A 507 16.35 -61.83 41.96
N ALA A 508 15.26 -62.38 41.42
CA ALA A 508 14.69 -63.65 41.90
C ALA A 508 15.60 -64.82 41.56
N GLY A 509 16.24 -64.82 40.38
CA GLY A 509 17.25 -65.80 39.98
C GLY A 509 18.50 -65.77 40.85
N GLU A 510 19.01 -64.59 41.20
CA GLU A 510 20.11 -64.43 42.14
C GLU A 510 19.80 -64.85 43.57
N ASN A 511 18.58 -64.58 44.04
CA ASN A 511 18.14 -65.07 45.34
C ASN A 511 17.92 -66.58 45.41
N ILE A 512 17.58 -67.24 44.29
CA ILE A 512 17.47 -68.71 44.19
C ILE A 512 18.89 -69.30 44.12
N ALA A 513 19.81 -68.67 43.40
CA ALA A 513 21.20 -69.17 43.29
C ALA A 513 21.99 -69.04 44.61
N SER A 514 21.68 -68.02 45.45
CA SER A 514 22.32 -67.82 46.76
C SER A 514 21.80 -68.75 47.86
N ASN A 515 20.61 -69.40 47.67
CA ASN A 515 19.99 -70.27 48.64
C ASN A 515 20.15 -71.78 48.35
N ILE A 516 20.92 -72.18 47.34
CA ILE A 516 21.22 -73.60 47.05
C ILE A 516 22.51 -73.98 47.78
N PRO A 517 22.45 -74.89 48.74
CA PRO A 517 23.68 -75.35 49.42
C PRO A 517 24.62 -76.10 48.45
N PRO A 518 25.97 -75.95 48.59
CA PRO A 518 26.93 -76.34 47.58
C PRO A 518 27.10 -77.88 47.37
N LYS A 519 26.20 -78.69 47.89
CA LYS A 519 26.27 -80.16 47.71
C LYS A 519 25.40 -80.72 46.57
N THR A 520 24.56 -80.00 45.93
CA THR A 520 23.60 -80.48 44.90
C THR A 520 24.06 -80.18 43.45
N VAL A 521 25.08 -79.37 43.26
CA VAL A 521 25.54 -78.98 41.91
C VAL A 521 26.42 -80.08 41.23
N GLY A 522 26.93 -81.04 41.98
CA GLY A 522 27.78 -82.10 41.44
C GLY A 522 27.03 -83.26 40.78
N GLU A 523 25.75 -83.46 41.09
CA GLU A 523 24.98 -84.59 40.53
C GLU A 523 24.19 -84.28 39.27
N THR A 524 23.77 -83.02 39.08
CA THR A 524 23.02 -82.60 37.89
C THR A 524 23.85 -82.39 36.65
N LEU A 525 25.14 -82.14 36.80
CA LEU A 525 26.08 -82.00 35.66
C LEU A 525 26.53 -83.35 35.03
N LYS A 526 26.32 -84.47 35.77
CA LYS A 526 26.61 -85.79 35.22
C LYS A 526 25.50 -86.43 34.37
N HIS A 527 24.24 -85.90 34.50
CA HIS A 527 23.11 -86.38 33.69
C HIS A 527 22.84 -85.58 32.40
N MET A 528 23.50 -84.43 32.18
CA MET A 528 23.39 -83.65 30.94
C MET A 528 24.47 -83.92 29.91
N GLN A 529 25.42 -84.85 30.18
CA GLN A 529 26.45 -85.26 29.22
C GLN A 529 26.20 -86.66 28.60
N GLN A 530 24.98 -87.23 28.85
CA GLN A 530 24.59 -88.50 28.23
C GLN A 530 23.13 -88.45 27.67
N SER A 531 22.78 -87.35 26.98
CA SER A 531 21.61 -87.35 26.10
C SER A 531 21.98 -86.62 24.82
#